data_7c70a4a7f931c694e90d9069f6797596
#
_entry.id   7c70a4a7f931c694e90d9069f6797596
#
_cell.length_a   1.000
_cell.length_b   1.000
_cell.length_c   1.000
_cell.angle_alpha   90.00
_cell.angle_beta   90.00
_cell.angle_gamma   90.00
#
_symmetry.space_group_name_H-M   'P 1'
#
loop_
_entity.id
_entity.type
_entity.pdbx_description
1 polymer ?
#
loop_
_entity_poly.entity_id
_entity_poly.type
_entity_poly.pdbx_seq_one_letter_code
_entity_poly.pdbx_strand_id
1 'polypeptide(L)'
;MNAPGPLSESAMHGYQITFYTQQDRTHGRQPLAQWLVEAARHLGIRGATLSGAIEGLGHDGTTHAINLFDLSDQPVQVTLVVGAEEADRLFAYLVQEQVVVFYTKLAVEFGTLGKA
;
A
#
# COMPACT_ATOMS: atom_id res chain seq x y z
N MET A 1 -26.05 -22.76 -10.54
CA MET A 1 -25.93 -22.15 -10.41
C MET A 1 -25.28 -21.36 -10.47
N ASN A 2 -25.32 -21.15 -10.51
CA ASN A 2 -24.63 -20.35 -10.73
C ASN A 2 -24.21 -19.48 -9.95
N ALA A 3 -23.22 -19.18 -9.97
CA ALA A 3 -22.76 -18.18 -9.15
C ALA A 3 -23.80 -17.12 -9.02
N PRO A 4 -23.98 -16.56 -7.86
CA PRO A 4 -24.92 -15.49 -7.70
C PRO A 4 -24.49 -14.33 -8.58
N GLY A 5 -25.40 -13.89 -9.44
CA GLY A 5 -25.11 -12.80 -10.32
C GLY A 5 -24.62 -11.55 -9.60
N PRO A 6 -25.26 -11.14 -8.49
CA PRO A 6 -24.81 -9.92 -7.83
C PRO A 6 -23.37 -9.93 -7.39
N LEU A 7 -22.90 -11.07 -6.87
CA LEU A 7 -21.50 -11.15 -6.45
C LEU A 7 -20.57 -11.13 -7.64
N SER A 8 -20.94 -11.85 -8.71
CA SER A 8 -20.11 -11.87 -9.89
C SER A 8 -20.00 -10.48 -10.52
N GLU A 9 -21.12 -9.76 -10.50
CA GLU A 9 -21.15 -8.45 -11.13
C GLU A 9 -20.32 -7.43 -10.38
N SER A 10 -20.18 -7.60 -9.08
CA SER A 10 -19.44 -6.64 -8.28
C SER A 10 -17.97 -7.02 -8.11
N ALA A 11 -17.61 -8.21 -8.56
CA ALA A 11 -16.22 -8.66 -8.42
C ALA A 11 -15.37 -8.02 -9.50
N MET A 12 -14.19 -7.61 -9.13
CA MET A 12 -13.23 -7.00 -10.03
C MET A 12 -11.90 -7.73 -9.90
N HIS A 13 -11.13 -7.64 -10.95
CA HIS A 13 -9.79 -8.24 -10.97
C HIS A 13 -8.75 -7.14 -11.04
N GLY A 14 -7.72 -7.28 -10.27
CA GLY A 14 -6.66 -6.29 -10.24
C GLY A 14 -5.49 -6.80 -9.45
N TYR A 15 -4.91 -5.91 -8.68
CA TYR A 15 -3.69 -6.24 -7.97
C TYR A 15 -3.70 -5.66 -6.57
N GLN A 16 -3.07 -6.40 -5.67
CA GLN A 16 -2.70 -5.85 -4.38
C GLN A 16 -1.22 -5.51 -4.47
N ILE A 17 -0.90 -4.27 -4.27
CA ILE A 17 0.46 -3.77 -4.38
C ILE A 17 0.88 -3.29 -3.00
N THR A 18 2.04 -3.77 -2.55
CA THR A 18 2.61 -3.31 -1.29
C THR A 18 3.97 -2.72 -1.56
N PHE A 19 4.15 -1.48 -1.15
CA PHE A 19 5.44 -0.81 -1.19
C PHE A 19 6.08 -0.91 0.18
N TYR A 20 7.37 -1.19 0.21
CA TYR A 20 8.11 -1.38 1.44
C TYR A 20 9.15 -0.29 1.56
N THR A 21 9.08 0.46 2.63
CA THR A 21 10.03 1.54 2.85
C THR A 21 10.39 1.60 4.33
N GLN A 22 10.94 2.70 4.74
CA GLN A 22 11.34 2.92 6.12
C GLN A 22 10.88 4.29 6.55
N GLN A 23 10.75 4.46 7.85
CA GLN A 23 10.20 5.69 8.38
C GLN A 23 11.04 6.91 8.03
N ASP A 24 12.35 6.74 7.89
CA ASP A 24 13.24 7.84 7.58
C ASP A 24 13.44 8.09 6.10
N ARG A 25 12.88 7.23 5.24
CA ARG A 25 13.00 7.44 3.79
C ARG A 25 12.11 8.59 3.36
N THR A 26 12.67 9.44 2.54
CA THR A 26 11.93 10.60 2.05
C THR A 26 11.93 10.63 0.53
N HIS A 27 10.95 11.32 0.00
CA HIS A 27 10.91 11.68 -1.41
C HIS A 27 10.60 13.16 -1.44
N GLY A 28 11.54 13.95 -1.96
CA GLY A 28 11.43 15.37 -1.79
C GLY A 28 11.57 15.71 -0.33
N ARG A 29 10.58 16.39 0.24
CA ARG A 29 10.64 16.88 1.61
C ARG A 29 9.72 16.13 2.56
N GLN A 30 9.12 15.05 2.11
CA GLN A 30 8.21 14.34 2.99
C GLN A 30 8.55 12.87 3.05
N PRO A 31 8.05 12.17 4.05
CA PRO A 31 8.28 10.72 4.14
C PRO A 31 7.77 10.04 2.88
N LEU A 32 8.54 9.10 2.37
CA LEU A 32 8.17 8.42 1.14
C LEU A 32 6.83 7.71 1.28
N ALA A 33 6.57 7.08 2.43
CA ALA A 33 5.30 6.39 2.62
C ALA A 33 4.13 7.35 2.47
N GLN A 34 4.23 8.52 3.09
CA GLN A 34 3.18 9.52 2.98
C GLN A 34 3.04 10.01 1.55
N TRP A 35 4.16 10.21 0.88
CA TRP A 35 4.14 10.65 -0.51
C TRP A 35 3.43 9.63 -1.39
N LEU A 36 3.68 8.34 -1.13
CA LEU A 36 3.01 7.28 -1.90
C LEU A 36 1.51 7.29 -1.70
N VAL A 37 1.05 7.47 -0.47
CA VAL A 37 -0.38 7.54 -0.19
C VAL A 37 -1.00 8.74 -0.91
N GLU A 38 -0.32 9.87 -0.89
CA GLU A 38 -0.83 11.06 -1.55
C GLU A 38 -0.82 10.92 -3.05
N ALA A 39 0.18 10.24 -3.60
CA ALA A 39 0.24 9.98 -5.02
C ALA A 39 -0.96 9.13 -5.45
N ALA A 40 -1.25 8.10 -4.68
CA ALA A 40 -2.40 7.25 -4.98
C ALA A 40 -3.69 8.07 -4.97
N ARG A 41 -3.85 8.91 -3.96
CA ARG A 41 -5.04 9.75 -3.87
C ARG A 41 -5.14 10.69 -5.06
N HIS A 42 -4.02 11.27 -5.43
CA HIS A 42 -3.97 12.21 -6.56
C HIS A 42 -4.38 11.52 -7.86
N LEU A 43 -4.05 10.25 -8.00
CA LEU A 43 -4.41 9.47 -9.19
C LEU A 43 -5.82 8.90 -9.11
N GLY A 44 -6.56 9.21 -8.07
CA GLY A 44 -7.92 8.73 -7.91
C GLY A 44 -8.02 7.32 -7.37
N ILE A 45 -6.94 6.80 -6.85
CA ILE A 45 -6.92 5.45 -6.29
C ILE A 45 -7.37 5.54 -4.83
N ARG A 46 -8.33 4.70 -4.49
CA ARG A 46 -8.85 4.67 -3.12
C ARG A 46 -8.26 3.52 -2.35
N GLY A 47 -8.34 3.63 -1.04
CA GLY A 47 -8.05 2.49 -0.20
C GLY A 47 -6.58 2.21 0.02
N ALA A 48 -5.74 3.22 -0.08
CA ALA A 48 -4.35 3.06 0.31
C ALA A 48 -4.27 2.93 1.82
N THR A 49 -3.56 1.93 2.28
CA THR A 49 -3.38 1.67 3.71
C THR A 49 -1.92 1.81 4.07
N LEU A 50 -1.65 2.60 5.08
CA LEU A 50 -0.31 2.78 5.61
C LEU A 50 -0.17 1.94 6.86
N SER A 51 0.79 1.04 6.87
CA SER A 51 1.06 0.19 8.03
C SER A 51 2.51 0.33 8.42
N GLY A 52 2.74 0.43 9.73
CA GLY A 52 4.09 0.49 10.23
C GLY A 52 4.35 -0.67 11.16
N ALA A 53 5.53 -1.23 11.08
CA ALA A 53 5.91 -2.25 12.02
C ALA A 53 6.00 -1.72 13.44
N ILE A 54 6.07 -0.41 13.57
CA ILE A 54 6.17 0.22 14.87
C ILE A 54 5.03 -0.21 15.79
N GLU A 55 3.83 -0.25 15.24
CA GLU A 55 2.66 -0.59 16.06
C GLU A 55 2.79 -1.98 16.63
N GLY A 56 3.19 -2.93 15.81
CA GLY A 56 3.36 -4.29 16.28
C GLY A 56 4.51 -4.39 17.26
N LEU A 57 5.56 -3.65 17.01
CA LEU A 57 6.74 -3.73 17.87
C LEU A 57 6.55 -3.05 19.20
N GLY A 58 5.60 -2.16 19.30
CA GLY A 58 5.41 -1.41 20.53
C GLY A 58 4.62 -2.13 21.59
N HIS A 59 4.20 -3.36 21.37
CA HIS A 59 3.22 -3.97 22.25
C HIS A 59 3.80 -4.87 23.31
N ASP A 60 5.02 -5.28 23.21
CA ASP A 60 5.52 -6.23 24.18
C ASP A 60 7.02 -6.20 24.19
N GLY A 61 7.61 -7.34 24.42
CA GLY A 61 9.04 -7.45 24.48
C GLY A 61 9.76 -6.97 23.25
N THR A 62 9.09 -6.89 22.14
CA THR A 62 9.73 -6.36 20.94
C THR A 62 10.05 -4.88 21.06
N THR A 63 9.50 -4.23 22.07
CA THR A 63 9.92 -2.87 22.37
C THR A 63 11.43 -2.80 22.56
N HIS A 64 12.00 -3.86 23.10
CA HIS A 64 13.44 -3.88 23.28
C HIS A 64 14.18 -3.91 21.97
N ALA A 65 13.61 -4.59 20.97
CA ALA A 65 14.22 -4.59 19.66
C ALA A 65 14.22 -3.19 19.08
N ILE A 66 13.17 -2.44 19.31
CA ILE A 66 13.13 -1.06 18.85
C ILE A 66 14.27 -0.27 19.43
N ASN A 67 14.56 -0.52 20.69
CA ASN A 67 15.63 0.22 21.37
C ASN A 67 16.99 -0.10 20.82
N LEU A 68 17.14 -1.22 20.14
CA LEU A 68 18.41 -1.59 19.55
C LEU A 68 18.62 -0.97 18.19
N PHE A 69 17.56 -0.41 17.59
CA PHE A 69 17.64 0.15 16.27
C PHE A 69 17.26 1.62 16.33
N ASP A 70 17.78 2.35 15.36
CA ASP A 70 17.35 3.70 15.15
C ASP A 70 15.86 3.67 14.78
N LEU A 71 15.06 4.48 15.45
CA LEU A 71 13.64 4.55 15.14
C LEU A 71 13.37 4.96 13.70
N SER A 72 14.29 5.70 13.11
CA SER A 72 14.16 6.11 11.74
C SER A 72 14.22 4.93 10.77
N ASP A 73 14.74 3.80 11.21
CA ASP A 73 14.86 2.61 10.37
C ASP A 73 13.64 1.71 10.45
N GLN A 74 12.60 2.12 11.13
CA GLN A 74 11.40 1.30 11.27
C GLN A 74 10.77 1.04 9.91
N PRO A 75 10.44 -0.22 9.60
CA PRO A 75 9.79 -0.53 8.33
C PRO A 75 8.38 0.01 8.27
N VAL A 76 7.99 0.44 7.10
CA VAL A 76 6.66 0.97 6.85
C VAL A 76 6.18 0.38 5.54
N GLN A 77 4.91 0.03 5.47
CA GLN A 77 4.31 -0.54 4.28
C GLN A 77 3.14 0.32 3.83
N VAL A 78 3.00 0.46 2.51
CA VAL A 78 1.84 1.09 1.91
C VAL A 78 1.21 0.05 1.00
N THR A 79 -0.03 -0.31 1.28
CA THR A 79 -0.73 -1.34 0.53
C THR A 79 -1.94 -0.73 -0.16
N LEU A 80 -2.11 -1.09 -1.44
CA LEU A 80 -3.25 -0.67 -2.23
C LEU A 80 -3.84 -1.87 -2.94
N VAL A 81 -5.16 -1.82 -3.17
CA VAL A 81 -5.82 -2.76 -4.05
C VAL A 81 -6.37 -1.94 -5.21
N VAL A 82 -5.96 -2.27 -6.41
CA VAL A 82 -6.21 -1.45 -7.60
C VAL A 82 -6.59 -2.32 -8.78
N GLY A 83 -7.32 -1.73 -9.73
CA GLY A 83 -7.53 -2.38 -11.00
C GLY A 83 -6.27 -2.36 -11.83
N ALA A 84 -6.30 -3.08 -12.95
CA ALA A 84 -5.12 -3.19 -13.80
C ALA A 84 -4.69 -1.84 -14.35
N GLU A 85 -5.64 -1.04 -14.80
CA GLU A 85 -5.31 0.26 -15.36
C GLU A 85 -4.77 1.20 -14.30
N GLU A 86 -5.33 1.14 -13.11
CA GLU A 86 -4.83 1.97 -12.02
C GLU A 86 -3.41 1.60 -11.67
N ALA A 87 -3.12 0.30 -11.67
CA ALA A 87 -1.76 -0.17 -11.39
C ALA A 87 -0.78 0.39 -12.42
N ASP A 88 -1.16 0.32 -13.69
CA ASP A 88 -0.29 0.83 -14.74
C ASP A 88 -0.05 2.31 -14.60
N ARG A 89 -1.09 3.08 -14.30
CA ARG A 89 -0.94 4.52 -14.13
C ARG A 89 -0.08 4.85 -12.93
N LEU A 90 -0.27 4.10 -11.86
CA LEU A 90 0.52 4.32 -10.65
C LEU A 90 2.00 4.07 -10.92
N PHE A 91 2.33 2.93 -11.51
CA PHE A 91 3.72 2.62 -11.76
C PHE A 91 4.35 3.60 -12.74
N ALA A 92 3.60 4.01 -13.77
CA ALA A 92 4.11 5.00 -14.70
C ALA A 92 4.42 6.32 -13.98
N TYR A 93 3.55 6.72 -13.09
CA TYR A 93 3.76 7.94 -12.33
C TYR A 93 4.98 7.84 -11.41
N LEU A 94 5.13 6.70 -10.74
CA LEU A 94 6.27 6.52 -9.86
C LEU A 94 7.58 6.55 -10.64
N VAL A 95 7.60 5.95 -11.82
CA VAL A 95 8.79 5.99 -12.66
C VAL A 95 9.07 7.44 -13.10
N GLN A 96 8.05 8.15 -13.49
CA GLN A 96 8.20 9.55 -13.91
C GLN A 96 8.76 10.39 -12.78
N GLU A 97 8.33 10.13 -11.55
CA GLU A 97 8.78 10.88 -10.40
C GLU A 97 10.08 10.34 -9.82
N GLN A 98 10.66 9.36 -10.47
CA GLN A 98 11.96 8.80 -10.10
C GLN A 98 11.97 8.25 -8.68
N VAL A 99 10.88 7.60 -8.30
CA VAL A 99 10.78 6.97 -6.99
C VAL A 99 11.51 5.64 -7.03
N VAL A 100 12.35 5.40 -6.01
CA VAL A 100 13.04 4.13 -5.85
C VAL A 100 12.43 3.44 -4.63
N VAL A 101 11.71 2.34 -4.85
CA VAL A 101 11.02 1.66 -3.77
C VAL A 101 10.82 0.19 -4.15
N PHE A 102 11.00 -0.67 -3.17
CA PHE A 102 10.75 -2.09 -3.35
C PHE A 102 9.25 -2.35 -3.22
N TYR A 103 8.73 -3.22 -4.05
CA TYR A 103 7.31 -3.53 -4.00
C TYR A 103 7.05 -5.01 -4.25
N THR A 104 5.88 -5.47 -3.82
CA THR A 104 5.32 -6.74 -4.26
C THR A 104 3.97 -6.47 -4.90
N LYS A 105 3.59 -7.35 -5.82
CA LYS A 105 2.36 -7.18 -6.59
C LYS A 105 1.73 -8.54 -6.79
N LEU A 106 0.49 -8.68 -6.33
CA LEU A 106 -0.24 -9.93 -6.41
C LEU A 106 -1.53 -9.72 -7.18
N ALA A 107 -1.87 -10.68 -8.05
CA ALA A 107 -3.16 -10.66 -8.71
C ALA A 107 -4.22 -11.02 -7.68
N VAL A 108 -5.30 -10.24 -7.63
CA VAL A 108 -6.37 -10.47 -6.68
C VAL A 108 -7.71 -10.24 -7.34
N GLU A 109 -8.70 -10.90 -6.78
CA GLU A 109 -10.08 -10.58 -7.05
C GLU A 109 -10.59 -9.79 -5.85
N PHE A 110 -11.28 -8.69 -6.10
CA PHE A 110 -11.73 -7.84 -5.00
C PHE A 110 -13.10 -7.27 -5.29
N GLY A 111 -13.75 -6.81 -4.25
CA GLY A 111 -15.07 -6.23 -4.36
C GLY A 111 -15.57 -5.84 -3.00
N THR A 112 -16.81 -5.38 -2.96
CA THR A 112 -17.45 -4.99 -1.71
C THR A 112 -18.67 -5.86 -1.50
N LEU A 113 -18.78 -6.45 -0.33
CA LEU A 113 -19.96 -7.21 0.02
C LEU A 113 -21.02 -6.27 0.59
N GLY A 114 -22.25 -6.55 0.26
CA GLY A 114 -23.36 -5.78 0.78
C GLY A 114 -23.58 -4.51 -0.01
N LYS A 115 -24.47 -3.68 0.52
CA LYS A 115 -24.77 -2.39 -0.11
C LYS A 115 -23.85 -1.34 0.48
N ALA A 116 -23.30 -0.58 -0.40
CA ALA A 116 -22.40 0.49 0.02
C ALA A 116 -23.14 1.74 0.38
#